data_ed0929d493bbdf25e6ec212686005a20
#
_entry.id   ed0929d493bbdf25e6ec212686005a20
#
_cell.length_a   1.000
_cell.length_b   1.000
_cell.length_c   1.000
_cell.angle_alpha   90.00
_cell.angle_beta   90.00
_cell.angle_gamma   90.00
#
_symmetry.space_group_name_H-M   'P 1'
#
loop_
_entity.id
_entity.type
_entity.pdbx_description
1 polymer ?
#
loop_
_entity_poly.entity_id
_entity_poly.type
_entity_poly.pdbx_seq_one_letter_code
_entity_poly.pdbx_strand_id
1 'polypeptide(L)'
;PTLMLEVLPPIVAGIFLAAPMSAIMSTVDAQLIQSSSIFVKDLYLASKPEAAKNEKRISRISSVITLILSALLILAALNPPDMIIWLNLFAFGGLEAAFLWVIVLGIYWDKANAVGAISSMVVGLSSFVLLTQFGIKLFGFNAIVPALVFGLIAFILGNQFGAKKQ
;
A
#
# COMPACT_ATOMS: atom_id res chain seq x y z
N PRO A 1 7.67 -24.00 -7.53
CA PRO A 1 6.98 -24.45 -8.77
C PRO A 1 7.80 -25.48 -9.56
N THR A 2 9.09 -25.23 -9.84
CA THR A 2 9.97 -26.13 -10.64
C THR A 2 10.05 -27.53 -10.06
N LEU A 3 10.26 -27.66 -8.75
CA LEU A 3 10.36 -28.95 -8.06
C LEU A 3 9.05 -29.77 -8.17
N MET A 4 7.90 -29.13 -8.23
CA MET A 4 6.61 -29.80 -8.43
C MET A 4 6.48 -30.34 -9.84
N LEU A 5 7.01 -29.65 -10.85
CA LEU A 5 6.99 -30.09 -12.24
C LEU A 5 7.96 -31.25 -12.52
N GLU A 6 9.03 -31.35 -11.72
CA GLU A 6 10.03 -32.44 -11.86
C GLU A 6 9.64 -33.72 -11.14
N VAL A 7 8.93 -33.60 -10.00
CA VAL A 7 8.66 -34.74 -9.11
C VAL A 7 7.25 -35.33 -9.32
N LEU A 8 6.28 -34.52 -9.72
CA LEU A 8 4.87 -34.92 -9.80
C LEU A 8 4.43 -35.21 -11.23
N PRO A 9 3.48 -36.15 -11.43
CA PRO A 9 2.82 -36.33 -12.73
C PRO A 9 2.19 -35.00 -13.19
N PRO A 10 2.17 -34.72 -14.52
CA PRO A 10 1.75 -33.43 -15.06
C PRO A 10 0.38 -32.96 -14.59
N ILE A 11 -0.59 -33.84 -14.45
CA ILE A 11 -1.95 -33.53 -13.99
C ILE A 11 -1.94 -33.09 -12.53
N VAL A 12 -1.20 -33.79 -11.67
CA VAL A 12 -1.08 -33.50 -10.25
C VAL A 12 -0.33 -32.19 -10.06
N ALA A 13 0.77 -31.98 -10.77
CA ALA A 13 1.52 -30.74 -10.78
C ALA A 13 0.65 -29.54 -11.20
N GLY A 14 -0.20 -29.71 -12.21
CA GLY A 14 -1.15 -28.68 -12.64
C GLY A 14 -2.15 -28.28 -11.54
N ILE A 15 -2.72 -29.25 -10.84
CA ILE A 15 -3.66 -29.01 -9.72
C ILE A 15 -2.94 -28.24 -8.57
N PHE A 16 -1.72 -28.68 -8.21
CA PHE A 16 -0.94 -28.02 -7.18
C PHE A 16 -0.53 -26.59 -7.54
N LEU A 17 -0.26 -26.31 -8.82
CA LEU A 17 0.03 -24.96 -9.29
C LEU A 17 -1.21 -24.06 -9.37
N ALA A 18 -2.38 -24.63 -9.60
CA ALA A 18 -3.63 -23.86 -9.66
C ALA A 18 -3.96 -23.16 -8.34
N ALA A 19 -3.66 -23.78 -7.19
CA ALA A 19 -3.94 -23.21 -5.89
C ALA A 19 -3.20 -21.87 -5.61
N PRO A 20 -1.86 -21.79 -5.72
CA PRO A 20 -1.16 -20.51 -5.56
C PRO A 20 -1.52 -19.50 -6.64
N MET A 21 -1.77 -19.94 -7.89
CA MET A 21 -2.25 -19.06 -8.96
C MET A 21 -3.59 -18.43 -8.61
N SER A 22 -4.55 -19.21 -8.10
CA SER A 22 -5.86 -18.70 -7.67
C SER A 22 -5.72 -17.71 -6.50
N ALA A 23 -4.86 -17.98 -5.53
CA ALA A 23 -4.60 -17.07 -4.42
C ALA A 23 -4.00 -15.73 -4.90
N ILE A 24 -3.04 -15.77 -5.82
CA ILE A 24 -2.43 -14.57 -6.41
C ILE A 24 -3.51 -13.77 -7.18
N MET A 25 -4.30 -14.42 -8.02
CA MET A 25 -5.35 -13.77 -8.81
C MET A 25 -6.36 -13.07 -7.91
N SER A 26 -6.84 -13.73 -6.85
CA SER A 26 -7.81 -13.12 -5.91
C SER A 26 -7.26 -11.87 -5.22
N THR A 27 -5.97 -11.87 -4.88
CA THR A 27 -5.31 -10.71 -4.27
C THR A 27 -5.15 -9.56 -5.26
N VAL A 28 -4.73 -9.85 -6.49
CA VAL A 28 -4.58 -8.84 -7.54
C VAL A 28 -5.93 -8.20 -7.89
N ASP A 29 -6.99 -9.00 -8.00
CA ASP A 29 -8.34 -8.50 -8.27
C ASP A 29 -8.82 -7.54 -7.17
N ALA A 30 -8.65 -7.92 -5.91
CA ALA A 30 -9.01 -7.08 -4.78
C ALA A 30 -8.24 -5.75 -4.78
N GLN A 31 -6.94 -5.78 -5.04
CA GLN A 31 -6.09 -4.58 -5.10
C GLN A 31 -6.44 -3.68 -6.29
N LEU A 32 -6.78 -4.24 -7.45
CA LEU A 32 -7.22 -3.48 -8.61
C LEU A 32 -8.55 -2.77 -8.36
N ILE A 33 -9.53 -3.47 -7.77
CA ILE A 33 -10.84 -2.90 -7.43
C ILE A 33 -10.65 -1.79 -6.39
N GLN A 34 -9.85 -2.02 -5.36
CA GLN A 34 -9.57 -1.03 -4.33
C GLN A 34 -8.88 0.21 -4.92
N SER A 35 -7.84 0.03 -5.72
CA SER A 35 -7.12 1.14 -6.36
C SER A 35 -8.03 1.94 -7.29
N SER A 36 -8.83 1.28 -8.13
CA SER A 36 -9.78 1.98 -9.01
C SER A 36 -10.85 2.75 -8.22
N SER A 37 -11.32 2.18 -7.10
CA SER A 37 -12.27 2.85 -6.19
C SER A 37 -11.70 4.13 -5.57
N ILE A 38 -10.45 4.11 -5.14
CA ILE A 38 -9.74 5.28 -4.61
C ILE A 38 -9.67 6.38 -5.68
N PHE A 39 -9.24 6.04 -6.89
CA PHE A 39 -9.20 7.02 -8.00
C PHE A 39 -10.58 7.62 -8.29
N VAL A 40 -11.63 6.83 -8.28
CA VAL A 40 -12.99 7.31 -8.56
C VAL A 40 -13.54 8.13 -7.40
N LYS A 41 -13.47 7.61 -6.17
CA LYS A 41 -14.09 8.25 -5.00
C LYS A 41 -13.28 9.45 -4.53
N ASP A 42 -11.97 9.31 -4.35
CA ASP A 42 -11.16 10.30 -3.67
C ASP A 42 -10.62 11.38 -4.62
N LEU A 43 -10.43 11.06 -5.92
CA LEU A 43 -9.96 12.04 -6.89
C LEU A 43 -11.10 12.57 -7.77
N TYR A 44 -11.84 11.68 -8.43
CA TYR A 44 -12.84 12.11 -9.41
C TYR A 44 -14.07 12.72 -8.74
N LEU A 45 -14.68 12.04 -7.74
CA LEU A 45 -15.87 12.53 -7.06
C LEU A 45 -15.57 13.69 -6.09
N ALA A 46 -14.38 13.72 -5.50
CA ALA A 46 -13.95 14.89 -4.72
C ALA A 46 -13.87 16.16 -5.58
N SER A 47 -13.44 16.02 -6.84
CA SER A 47 -13.39 17.15 -7.79
C SER A 47 -14.73 17.46 -8.44
N LYS A 48 -15.65 16.48 -8.55
CA LYS A 48 -16.96 16.60 -9.22
C LYS A 48 -18.06 15.88 -8.45
N PRO A 49 -18.53 16.40 -7.30
CA PRO A 49 -19.54 15.74 -6.45
C PRO A 49 -20.86 15.47 -7.18
N GLU A 50 -21.25 16.34 -8.13
CA GLU A 50 -22.45 16.16 -8.95
C GLU A 50 -22.45 14.88 -9.80
N ALA A 51 -21.27 14.37 -10.15
CA ALA A 51 -21.12 13.14 -10.90
C ALA A 51 -21.60 11.90 -10.12
N ALA A 52 -21.68 11.98 -8.79
CA ALA A 52 -22.18 10.90 -7.92
C ALA A 52 -23.62 10.48 -8.27
N LYS A 53 -24.42 11.37 -8.86
CA LYS A 53 -25.80 11.09 -9.25
C LYS A 53 -25.94 10.13 -10.44
N ASN A 54 -24.86 9.89 -11.17
CA ASN A 54 -24.88 9.06 -12.38
C ASN A 54 -24.04 7.77 -12.19
N GLU A 55 -24.67 6.74 -11.62
CA GLU A 55 -24.03 5.46 -11.34
C GLU A 55 -23.43 4.78 -12.59
N LYS A 56 -24.10 4.87 -13.74
CA LYS A 56 -23.59 4.31 -15.00
C LYS A 56 -22.28 4.97 -15.44
N ARG A 57 -22.17 6.27 -15.22
CA ARG A 57 -20.94 7.02 -15.53
C ARG A 57 -19.81 6.61 -14.59
N ILE A 58 -20.10 6.49 -13.30
CA ILE A 58 -19.12 6.06 -12.28
C ILE A 58 -18.62 4.66 -12.60
N SER A 59 -19.52 3.72 -12.86
CA SER A 59 -19.15 2.35 -13.22
C SER A 59 -18.26 2.29 -14.47
N ARG A 60 -18.58 3.06 -15.51
CA ARG A 60 -17.75 3.13 -16.72
C ARG A 60 -16.37 3.71 -16.44
N ILE A 61 -16.28 4.78 -15.68
CA ILE A 61 -14.98 5.39 -15.29
C ILE A 61 -14.15 4.40 -14.47
N SER A 62 -14.78 3.73 -13.50
CA SER A 62 -14.09 2.69 -12.70
C SER A 62 -13.55 1.58 -13.60
N SER A 63 -14.35 1.05 -14.54
CA SER A 63 -13.89 0.03 -15.48
C SER A 63 -12.72 0.49 -16.36
N VAL A 64 -12.77 1.72 -16.86
CA VAL A 64 -11.67 2.28 -17.66
C VAL A 64 -10.39 2.43 -16.83
N ILE A 65 -10.50 2.92 -15.60
CA ILE A 65 -9.35 3.03 -14.69
C ILE A 65 -8.78 1.65 -14.38
N THR A 66 -9.62 0.67 -14.08
CA THR A 66 -9.18 -0.72 -13.85
C THR A 66 -8.44 -1.29 -15.06
N LEU A 67 -8.95 -1.07 -16.28
CA LEU A 67 -8.29 -1.51 -17.50
C LEU A 67 -6.92 -0.83 -17.69
N ILE A 68 -6.83 0.46 -17.45
CA ILE A 68 -5.55 1.21 -17.53
C ILE A 68 -4.55 0.67 -16.51
N LEU A 69 -4.97 0.50 -15.25
CA LEU A 69 -4.11 -0.04 -14.20
C LEU A 69 -3.65 -1.47 -14.54
N SER A 70 -4.57 -2.32 -15.02
CA SER A 70 -4.23 -3.69 -15.46
C SER A 70 -3.23 -3.69 -16.61
N ALA A 71 -3.41 -2.83 -17.61
CA ALA A 71 -2.49 -2.71 -18.73
C ALA A 71 -1.09 -2.26 -18.26
N LEU A 72 -1.00 -1.27 -17.35
CA LEU A 72 0.25 -0.82 -16.77
C LEU A 72 0.95 -1.93 -15.98
N LEU A 73 0.21 -2.72 -15.20
CA LEU A 73 0.75 -3.86 -14.46
C LEU A 73 1.27 -4.95 -15.39
N ILE A 74 0.54 -5.25 -16.48
CA ILE A 74 0.99 -6.21 -17.49
C ILE A 74 2.30 -5.73 -18.15
N LEU A 75 2.37 -4.46 -18.54
CA LEU A 75 3.58 -3.88 -19.12
C LEU A 75 4.76 -3.93 -18.14
N ALA A 76 4.53 -3.62 -16.87
CA ALA A 76 5.56 -3.73 -15.83
C ALA A 76 6.01 -5.19 -15.61
N ALA A 77 5.09 -6.15 -15.74
CA ALA A 77 5.38 -7.58 -15.59
C ALA A 77 6.17 -8.18 -16.75
N LEU A 78 6.23 -7.53 -17.92
CA LEU A 78 7.05 -7.99 -19.05
C LEU A 78 8.55 -7.93 -18.75
N ASN A 79 8.98 -6.98 -17.90
CA ASN A 79 10.34 -6.85 -17.43
C ASN A 79 10.35 -6.79 -15.89
N PRO A 80 10.09 -7.93 -15.21
CA PRO A 80 10.00 -7.93 -13.76
C PRO A 80 11.38 -7.63 -13.16
N PRO A 81 11.45 -6.84 -12.09
CA PRO A 81 12.71 -6.66 -11.36
C PRO A 81 13.17 -8.00 -10.78
N ASP A 82 14.49 -8.22 -10.77
CA ASP A 82 15.13 -9.49 -10.36
C ASP A 82 14.70 -9.95 -8.96
N MET A 83 14.23 -9.04 -8.10
CA MET A 83 13.77 -9.33 -6.76
C MET A 83 12.38 -8.72 -6.47
N ILE A 84 11.32 -9.41 -6.87
CA ILE A 84 9.92 -9.03 -6.57
C ILE A 84 9.66 -8.89 -5.06
N ILE A 85 10.36 -9.71 -4.23
CA ILE A 85 10.28 -9.63 -2.78
C ILE A 85 10.65 -8.23 -2.25
N TRP A 86 11.69 -7.60 -2.80
CA TRP A 86 12.09 -6.26 -2.38
C TRP A 86 11.05 -5.19 -2.70
N LEU A 87 10.40 -5.32 -3.85
CA LEU A 87 9.32 -4.42 -4.25
C LEU A 87 8.11 -4.54 -3.31
N ASN A 88 7.79 -5.76 -2.90
CA ASN A 88 6.72 -6.05 -1.95
C ASN A 88 7.07 -5.50 -0.55
N LEU A 89 8.27 -5.80 -0.05
CA LEU A 89 8.76 -5.28 1.24
C LEU A 89 8.81 -3.75 1.26
N PHE A 90 9.19 -3.11 0.14
CA PHE A 90 9.20 -1.67 0.02
C PHE A 90 7.78 -1.08 0.08
N ALA A 91 6.81 -1.66 -0.64
CA ALA A 91 5.44 -1.19 -0.64
C ALA A 91 4.78 -1.35 0.74
N PHE A 92 4.88 -2.53 1.37
CA PHE A 92 4.32 -2.77 2.70
C PHE A 92 5.05 -1.98 3.79
N GLY A 93 6.38 -1.92 3.75
CA GLY A 93 7.17 -1.14 4.70
C GLY A 93 6.84 0.35 4.65
N GLY A 94 6.58 0.90 3.46
CA GLY A 94 6.10 2.28 3.30
C GLY A 94 4.73 2.50 3.94
N LEU A 95 3.79 1.56 3.74
CA LEU A 95 2.46 1.62 4.37
C LEU A 95 2.55 1.51 5.89
N GLU A 96 3.34 0.58 6.41
CA GLU A 96 3.56 0.42 7.84
C GLU A 96 4.19 1.68 8.45
N ALA A 97 5.23 2.23 7.83
CA ALA A 97 5.89 3.46 8.29
C ALA A 97 4.95 4.67 8.31
N ALA A 98 3.99 4.74 7.38
CA ALA A 98 3.02 5.82 7.31
C ALA A 98 1.88 5.66 8.31
N PHE A 99 1.31 4.46 8.44
CA PHE A 99 0.00 4.27 9.07
C PHE A 99 0.03 3.61 10.44
N LEU A 100 1.11 2.90 10.83
CA LEU A 100 1.14 2.16 12.09
C LEU A 100 0.74 3.03 13.28
N TRP A 101 1.44 4.13 13.48
CA TRP A 101 1.20 4.99 14.65
C TRP A 101 -0.10 5.77 14.55
N VAL A 102 -0.53 6.12 13.33
CA VAL A 102 -1.80 6.80 13.11
C VAL A 102 -2.96 5.92 13.52
N ILE A 103 -2.91 4.62 13.18
CA ILE A 103 -3.94 3.67 13.56
C ILE A 103 -3.85 3.36 15.06
N VAL A 104 -2.68 2.97 15.55
CA VAL A 104 -2.52 2.56 16.96
C VAL A 104 -2.83 3.72 17.90
N LEU A 105 -2.17 4.86 17.72
CA LEU A 105 -2.37 6.01 18.62
C LEU A 105 -3.70 6.72 18.36
N GLY A 106 -4.23 6.68 17.12
CA GLY A 106 -5.53 7.23 16.81
C GLY A 106 -6.70 6.49 17.49
N ILE A 107 -6.54 5.18 17.75
CA ILE A 107 -7.55 4.37 18.45
C ILE A 107 -7.37 4.44 19.97
N TYR A 108 -6.12 4.34 20.46
CA TYR A 108 -5.85 4.16 21.89
C TYR A 108 -5.49 5.45 22.64
N TRP A 109 -5.21 6.54 21.94
CA TRP A 109 -4.82 7.79 22.57
C TRP A 109 -5.85 8.90 22.36
N ASP A 110 -6.65 9.18 23.37
CA ASP A 110 -7.74 10.18 23.31
C ASP A 110 -7.29 11.60 22.94
N LYS A 111 -6.01 11.91 23.10
CA LYS A 111 -5.44 13.22 22.76
C LYS A 111 -4.86 13.27 21.35
N ALA A 112 -5.00 12.20 20.56
CA ALA A 112 -4.54 12.18 19.17
C ALA A 112 -5.26 13.23 18.33
N ASN A 113 -4.52 13.98 17.51
CA ASN A 113 -5.07 15.01 16.63
C ASN A 113 -4.58 14.83 15.19
N ALA A 114 -5.25 15.53 14.26
CA ALA A 114 -4.94 15.44 12.84
C ALA A 114 -3.51 15.89 12.50
N VAL A 115 -2.96 16.87 13.23
CA VAL A 115 -1.60 17.38 12.99
C VAL A 115 -0.56 16.33 13.34
N GLY A 116 -0.72 15.64 14.48
CA GLY A 116 0.13 14.53 14.87
C GLY A 116 0.08 13.37 13.86
N ALA A 117 -1.13 13.00 13.43
CA ALA A 117 -1.31 11.96 12.43
C ALA A 117 -0.62 12.28 11.10
N ILE A 118 -0.85 13.48 10.55
CA ILE A 118 -0.22 13.92 9.29
C ILE A 118 1.30 13.99 9.43
N SER A 119 1.81 14.53 10.54
CA SER A 119 3.25 14.60 10.79
C SER A 119 3.88 13.21 10.82
N SER A 120 3.24 12.25 11.48
CA SER A 120 3.69 10.85 11.52
C SER A 120 3.73 10.21 10.14
N MET A 121 2.66 10.39 9.34
CA MET A 121 2.58 9.86 7.98
C MET A 121 3.73 10.40 7.12
N VAL A 122 3.91 11.73 7.11
CA VAL A 122 4.91 12.38 6.27
C VAL A 122 6.32 11.99 6.70
N VAL A 123 6.64 12.09 7.99
CA VAL A 123 7.99 11.79 8.50
C VAL A 123 8.28 10.31 8.44
N GLY A 124 7.33 9.43 8.80
CA GLY A 124 7.51 7.99 8.75
C GLY A 124 7.77 7.50 7.33
N LEU A 125 6.92 7.89 6.38
CA LEU A 125 7.08 7.50 4.98
C LEU A 125 8.36 8.07 4.36
N SER A 126 8.62 9.36 4.53
CA SER A 126 9.82 9.99 3.96
C SER A 126 11.10 9.39 4.53
N SER A 127 11.16 9.15 5.84
CA SER A 127 12.30 8.49 6.49
C SER A 127 12.51 7.07 5.94
N PHE A 128 11.45 6.30 5.78
CA PHE A 128 11.53 4.95 5.23
C PHE A 128 12.08 4.97 3.79
N VAL A 129 11.53 5.82 2.93
CA VAL A 129 11.97 5.96 1.54
C VAL A 129 13.43 6.39 1.46
N LEU A 130 13.83 7.41 2.21
CA LEU A 130 15.21 7.91 2.22
C LEU A 130 16.19 6.84 2.73
N LEU A 131 15.91 6.21 3.86
CA LEU A 131 16.78 5.19 4.43
C LEU A 131 16.92 3.98 3.51
N THR A 132 15.84 3.57 2.85
CA THR A 132 15.86 2.45 1.90
C THR A 132 16.61 2.82 0.63
N GLN A 133 16.38 4.01 0.07
CA GLN A 133 17.02 4.46 -1.16
C GLN A 133 18.53 4.64 -1.02
N PHE A 134 18.98 5.18 0.12
CA PHE A 134 20.40 5.36 0.40
C PHE A 134 21.06 4.13 1.03
N GLY A 135 20.32 3.06 1.28
CA GLY A 135 20.84 1.83 1.90
C GLY A 135 21.36 2.02 3.32
N ILE A 136 20.89 3.07 4.03
CA ILE A 136 21.38 3.42 5.36
C ILE A 136 20.77 2.48 6.40
N LYS A 137 21.61 1.69 7.04
CA LYS A 137 21.25 0.82 8.16
C LYS A 137 21.61 1.49 9.47
N LEU A 138 20.67 2.18 10.10
CA LEU A 138 20.88 2.77 11.43
C LEU A 138 20.95 1.65 12.47
N PHE A 139 22.07 1.59 13.22
CA PHE A 139 22.33 0.55 14.22
C PHE A 139 22.22 -0.90 13.71
N GLY A 140 22.41 -1.12 12.39
CA GLY A 140 22.28 -2.45 11.79
C GLY A 140 20.85 -2.92 11.54
N PHE A 141 19.84 -2.13 11.89
CA PHE A 141 18.43 -2.43 11.66
C PHE A 141 18.00 -2.15 10.22
N ASN A 142 16.95 -2.85 9.79
CA ASN A 142 16.26 -2.54 8.54
C ASN A 142 15.64 -1.14 8.61
N ALA A 143 15.55 -0.45 7.47
CA ALA A 143 15.05 0.92 7.34
C ALA A 143 13.67 1.16 7.99
N ILE A 144 12.84 0.13 8.10
CA ILE A 144 11.50 0.23 8.70
C ILE A 144 11.57 0.58 10.20
N VAL A 145 12.52 0.00 10.95
CA VAL A 145 12.62 0.21 12.41
C VAL A 145 12.91 1.68 12.73
N PRO A 146 13.97 2.31 12.20
CA PRO A 146 14.20 3.73 12.45
C PRO A 146 13.10 4.63 11.87
N ALA A 147 12.48 4.26 10.74
CA ALA A 147 11.36 5.03 10.18
C ALA A 147 10.15 5.04 11.11
N LEU A 148 9.83 3.93 11.75
CA LEU A 148 8.77 3.84 12.76
C LEU A 148 9.11 4.70 13.99
N VAL A 149 10.36 4.70 14.45
CA VAL A 149 10.78 5.55 15.58
C VAL A 149 10.61 7.03 15.24
N PHE A 150 11.05 7.45 14.04
CA PHE A 150 10.88 8.83 13.59
C PHE A 150 9.40 9.20 13.40
N GLY A 151 8.58 8.29 12.88
CA GLY A 151 7.13 8.46 12.77
C GLY A 151 6.47 8.65 14.14
N LEU A 152 6.86 7.87 15.15
CA LEU A 152 6.37 8.00 16.52
C LEU A 152 6.73 9.36 17.13
N ILE A 153 7.99 9.75 17.01
CA ILE A 153 8.47 11.05 17.52
C ILE A 153 7.70 12.19 16.83
N ALA A 154 7.54 12.12 15.52
CA ALA A 154 6.79 13.11 14.76
C ALA A 154 5.32 13.16 15.16
N PHE A 155 4.70 12.02 15.47
CA PHE A 155 3.33 11.97 16.00
C PHE A 155 3.21 12.71 17.32
N ILE A 156 4.10 12.42 18.28
CA ILE A 156 4.07 13.02 19.62
C ILE A 156 4.31 14.53 19.52
N LEU A 157 5.31 14.96 18.75
CA LEU A 157 5.62 16.37 18.58
C LEU A 157 4.50 17.11 17.82
N GLY A 158 4.03 16.55 16.72
CA GLY A 158 2.94 17.13 15.94
C GLY A 158 1.65 17.27 16.75
N ASN A 159 1.41 16.32 17.66
CA ASN A 159 0.24 16.36 18.54
C ASN A 159 0.29 17.52 19.55
N GLN A 160 1.48 18.02 19.91
CA GLN A 160 1.63 19.20 20.79
C GLN A 160 1.27 20.51 20.07
N PHE A 161 1.48 20.58 18.75
CA PHE A 161 1.18 21.77 17.94
C PHE A 161 -0.25 21.82 17.42
N GLY A 162 -0.98 20.71 17.45
CA GLY A 162 -2.37 20.67 17.05
C GLY A 162 -3.27 21.29 18.12
N ALA A 163 -4.18 22.20 17.71
CA ALA A 163 -5.18 22.75 18.61
C ALA A 163 -5.99 21.62 19.25
N LYS A 164 -6.09 21.59 20.58
CA LYS A 164 -7.00 20.70 21.30
C LYS A 164 -8.40 20.91 20.74
N LYS A 165 -8.94 19.90 20.03
CA LYS A 165 -10.38 19.84 19.83
C LYS A 165 -11.01 19.72 21.21
N GLN A 166 -11.70 20.79 21.65
CA GLN A 166 -12.65 20.73 22.74
C GLN A 166 -13.83 19.82 22.34
#